data_9e72606d9501896e0cbcfd3f1f267433
#
_entry.id   9e72606d9501896e0cbcfd3f1f267433
#
_cell.length_a   1.000
_cell.length_b   1.000
_cell.length_c   1.000
_cell.angle_alpha   90.00
_cell.angle_beta   90.00
_cell.angle_gamma   90.00
#
_symmetry.space_group_name_H-M   'P 1'
#
loop_
_entity.id
_entity.type
_entity.pdbx_description
1 polymer ?
#
loop_
_entity_poly.entity_id
_entity_poly.type
_entity_poly.pdbx_seq_one_letter_code
_entity_poly.pdbx_strand_id
1 'polypeptide(L)'
;IIEVVAGGEDVQAAPYTECATGKLVNSGFLDGMSVEDAKKAIQEWLTERNLGERKTNYKLRDWVFSRQRYWGEPIPIVHCDKCGYVPVPESELPLVLPNVDSYEPTDNGESPLAKMTDWVNTTCPHCGEPAHRETDTMPQWAGSSWYFLRYCDPHNDREFASKEALDYWMNVDWYNGGMEHTTLHLLYSRFWHKFLYDLGLVPTKEPYKKRTSHGMILAANGEKMSKSRGNVINPDDIVNSYGADTFRMYEMFIGPFDQVAMWSDESLMGVYRFVGKIYGLMKKTAPVEASAADLRAMHKCILEVSERIDQMRFNTAVSSLMISPLCAISFSCIISESFRLYSFISCDR
;
A
#
# COMPACT_ATOMS: atom_id res chain seq x y z
N ILE A 1 -45.52 22.09 11.38
CA ILE A 1 -44.56 21.08 11.85
C ILE A 1 -45.10 20.48 13.14
N ILE A 2 -45.06 19.17 13.29
CA ILE A 2 -45.47 18.46 14.50
C ILE A 2 -44.24 18.04 15.26
N GLU A 3 -44.13 18.38 16.54
CA GLU A 3 -43.06 17.92 17.39
C GLU A 3 -43.26 16.43 17.69
N VAL A 4 -42.22 15.62 17.41
CA VAL A 4 -42.22 14.18 17.69
C VAL A 4 -41.14 13.77 18.71
N VAL A 5 -40.22 14.68 19.02
CA VAL A 5 -39.18 14.51 20.06
C VAL A 5 -39.14 15.78 20.90
N ALA A 6 -39.54 15.69 22.14
CA ALA A 6 -39.50 16.79 23.10
C ALA A 6 -38.17 16.81 23.86
N GLY A 7 -37.67 17.99 24.16
CA GLY A 7 -36.43 18.19 24.93
C GLY A 7 -35.53 19.29 24.39
N GLY A 8 -35.93 19.93 23.30
CA GLY A 8 -35.24 21.06 22.67
C GLY A 8 -36.00 22.38 22.75
N GLU A 9 -35.62 23.33 21.88
CA GLU A 9 -36.36 24.57 21.64
C GLU A 9 -37.61 24.31 20.79
N ASP A 10 -38.43 25.34 20.59
CA ASP A 10 -39.66 25.25 19.78
C ASP A 10 -39.30 24.77 18.35
N VAL A 11 -39.90 23.65 17.95
CA VAL A 11 -39.69 23.06 16.62
C VAL A 11 -40.12 23.94 15.43
N GLN A 12 -40.91 25.01 15.72
CA GLN A 12 -41.27 26.01 14.73
C GLN A 12 -40.10 26.98 14.47
N ALA A 13 -39.20 27.16 15.45
CA ALA A 13 -38.04 28.04 15.35
C ALA A 13 -36.79 27.32 14.83
N ALA A 14 -36.53 26.08 15.27
CA ALA A 14 -35.36 25.31 14.86
C ALA A 14 -35.62 23.79 14.92
N PRO A 15 -34.98 22.97 14.03
CA PRO A 15 -35.09 21.51 14.13
C PRO A 15 -34.36 21.00 15.38
N TYR A 16 -34.98 20.03 16.07
CA TYR A 16 -34.30 19.32 17.15
C TYR A 16 -33.26 18.35 16.61
N THR A 17 -32.00 18.58 16.90
CA THR A 17 -30.87 17.78 16.38
C THR A 17 -30.21 16.89 17.42
N GLU A 18 -30.51 17.11 18.72
CA GLU A 18 -29.98 16.28 19.81
C GLU A 18 -30.82 15.00 19.97
N CYS A 19 -30.25 13.86 19.59
CA CYS A 19 -30.96 12.58 19.56
C CYS A 19 -30.72 11.72 20.82
N ALA A 20 -29.91 12.17 21.79
CA ALA A 20 -29.54 11.36 22.95
C ALA A 20 -30.44 11.54 24.15
N THR A 21 -31.01 12.74 24.35
CA THR A 21 -31.70 13.14 25.60
C THR A 21 -33.19 13.34 25.45
N GLY A 22 -33.74 13.43 24.25
CA GLY A 22 -35.15 13.69 23.98
C GLY A 22 -36.07 12.52 24.31
N LYS A 23 -37.34 12.83 24.52
CA LYS A 23 -38.44 11.86 24.68
C LYS A 23 -39.44 11.98 23.56
N LEU A 24 -39.99 10.85 23.11
CA LEU A 24 -40.98 10.82 22.05
C LEU A 24 -42.30 11.40 22.56
N VAL A 25 -42.93 12.22 21.72
CA VAL A 25 -44.27 12.78 21.90
C VAL A 25 -45.04 12.73 20.59
N ASN A 26 -46.35 12.75 20.60
CA ASN A 26 -47.19 12.66 19.39
C ASN A 26 -46.80 11.47 18.45
N SER A 27 -46.29 10.39 19.03
CA SER A 27 -45.75 9.24 18.32
C SER A 27 -46.47 7.92 18.68
N GLY A 28 -47.65 8.02 19.25
CA GLY A 28 -48.54 6.89 19.59
C GLY A 28 -47.93 5.96 20.65
N PHE A 29 -47.75 4.69 20.33
CA PHE A 29 -47.22 3.73 21.31
C PHE A 29 -45.77 3.98 21.74
N LEU A 30 -45.06 4.90 21.09
CA LEU A 30 -43.68 5.28 21.43
C LEU A 30 -43.64 6.49 22.40
N ASP A 31 -44.77 7.13 22.71
CA ASP A 31 -44.83 8.31 23.55
C ASP A 31 -44.20 8.07 24.93
N GLY A 32 -43.40 9.02 25.39
CA GLY A 32 -42.71 8.98 26.68
C GLY A 32 -41.38 8.15 26.66
N MET A 33 -41.11 7.38 25.61
CA MET A 33 -39.89 6.63 25.51
C MET A 33 -38.68 7.53 25.21
N SER A 34 -37.51 7.13 25.64
CA SER A 34 -36.26 7.73 25.13
C SER A 34 -36.13 7.46 23.63
N VAL A 35 -35.35 8.29 22.91
CA VAL A 35 -35.10 8.09 21.48
C VAL A 35 -34.44 6.72 21.22
N GLU A 36 -33.58 6.25 22.13
CA GLU A 36 -32.93 4.95 22.01
C GLU A 36 -33.93 3.80 22.18
N ASP A 37 -34.78 3.85 23.18
CA ASP A 37 -35.80 2.81 23.43
C ASP A 37 -36.85 2.80 22.32
N ALA A 38 -37.28 3.98 21.86
CA ALA A 38 -38.22 4.10 20.75
C ALA A 38 -37.67 3.52 19.44
N LYS A 39 -36.34 3.67 19.15
CA LYS A 39 -35.69 3.03 18.00
C LYS A 39 -35.74 1.51 18.07
N LYS A 40 -35.57 0.93 19.26
CA LYS A 40 -35.69 -0.53 19.46
C LYS A 40 -37.15 -0.98 19.29
N ALA A 41 -38.08 -0.31 19.97
CA ALA A 41 -39.51 -0.64 19.94
C ALA A 41 -40.11 -0.56 18.52
N ILE A 42 -39.77 0.47 17.74
CA ILE A 42 -40.24 0.60 16.35
C ILE A 42 -39.67 -0.49 15.44
N GLN A 43 -38.40 -0.89 15.64
CA GLN A 43 -37.79 -1.98 14.87
C GLN A 43 -38.51 -3.31 15.17
N GLU A 44 -38.77 -3.62 16.42
CA GLU A 44 -39.51 -4.81 16.83
C GLU A 44 -40.93 -4.80 16.26
N TRP A 45 -41.64 -3.67 16.37
CA TRP A 45 -43.00 -3.48 15.83
C TRP A 45 -43.09 -3.71 14.32
N LEU A 46 -42.09 -3.20 13.56
CA LEU A 46 -41.98 -3.40 12.09
C LEU A 46 -41.70 -4.85 11.74
N THR A 47 -40.80 -5.52 12.49
CA THR A 47 -40.42 -6.90 12.26
C THR A 47 -41.59 -7.87 12.52
N GLU A 48 -42.31 -7.68 13.63
CA GLU A 48 -43.48 -8.50 13.97
C GLU A 48 -44.59 -8.43 12.91
N ARG A 49 -44.69 -7.32 12.19
CA ARG A 49 -45.68 -7.12 11.13
C ARG A 49 -45.20 -7.38 9.72
N ASN A 50 -43.98 -7.89 9.58
CA ASN A 50 -43.32 -8.09 8.27
C ASN A 50 -43.31 -6.82 7.40
N LEU A 51 -43.23 -5.64 8.02
CA LEU A 51 -43.16 -4.34 7.35
C LEU A 51 -41.72 -3.83 7.20
N GLY A 52 -40.75 -4.48 7.87
CA GLY A 52 -39.35 -4.13 7.83
C GLY A 52 -38.49 -5.09 8.63
N GLU A 53 -37.19 -4.98 8.47
CA GLU A 53 -36.20 -5.77 9.21
C GLU A 53 -35.05 -4.88 9.68
N ARG A 54 -34.39 -5.29 10.77
CA ARG A 54 -33.18 -4.62 11.23
C ARG A 54 -32.01 -4.98 10.31
N LYS A 55 -31.42 -3.96 9.66
CA LYS A 55 -30.22 -4.13 8.85
C LYS A 55 -29.04 -3.37 9.46
N THR A 56 -27.87 -4.00 9.40
CA THR A 56 -26.59 -3.35 9.69
C THR A 56 -25.97 -2.88 8.38
N ASN A 57 -25.80 -1.57 8.23
CA ASN A 57 -25.10 -0.98 7.11
C ASN A 57 -23.67 -0.62 7.54
N TYR A 58 -22.69 -1.05 6.74
CA TYR A 58 -21.30 -0.72 6.96
C TYR A 58 -20.93 0.54 6.19
N LYS A 59 -20.11 1.42 6.79
CA LYS A 59 -19.61 2.62 6.11
C LYS A 59 -18.54 2.28 5.06
N LEU A 60 -17.85 1.15 5.23
CA LEU A 60 -16.91 0.64 4.24
C LEU A 60 -17.69 0.14 3.03
N ARG A 61 -17.33 0.63 1.84
CA ARG A 61 -17.92 0.15 0.58
C ARG A 61 -17.38 -1.22 0.24
N ASP A 62 -18.21 -2.02 -0.45
CA ASP A 62 -17.77 -3.31 -0.98
C ASP A 62 -16.60 -3.11 -1.96
N TRP A 63 -15.69 -4.05 -1.93
CA TRP A 63 -14.62 -4.09 -2.91
C TRP A 63 -15.18 -4.55 -4.26
N VAL A 64 -15.15 -3.68 -5.26
CA VAL A 64 -15.48 -4.06 -6.64
C VAL A 64 -14.35 -4.92 -7.18
N PHE A 65 -14.58 -6.24 -7.20
CA PHE A 65 -13.55 -7.26 -7.48
C PHE A 65 -13.46 -7.62 -8.96
N SER A 66 -14.23 -7.02 -9.85
CA SER A 66 -14.20 -7.27 -11.28
C SER A 66 -13.88 -6.01 -12.08
N ARG A 67 -13.20 -6.18 -13.22
CA ARG A 67 -12.81 -5.13 -14.15
C ARG A 67 -13.04 -5.59 -15.58
N GLN A 68 -13.61 -4.71 -16.39
CA GLN A 68 -13.80 -4.87 -17.82
C GLN A 68 -12.50 -4.52 -18.55
N ARG A 69 -11.43 -5.31 -18.27
CA ARG A 69 -10.08 -5.11 -18.81
C ARG A 69 -9.46 -6.44 -19.19
N TYR A 70 -8.62 -6.44 -20.23
CA TYR A 70 -7.86 -7.62 -20.61
C TYR A 70 -6.81 -8.00 -19.55
N TRP A 71 -6.00 -7.02 -19.13
CA TRP A 71 -4.94 -7.26 -18.14
C TRP A 71 -5.48 -7.37 -16.72
N GLY A 72 -5.30 -8.51 -16.14
CA GLY A 72 -5.66 -8.88 -14.78
C GLY A 72 -5.70 -10.39 -14.63
N GLU A 73 -5.77 -10.89 -13.41
CA GLU A 73 -5.99 -12.31 -13.17
C GLU A 73 -7.40 -12.69 -13.62
N PRO A 74 -7.57 -13.73 -14.47
CA PRO A 74 -8.89 -14.21 -14.85
C PRO A 74 -9.68 -14.70 -13.62
N ILE A 75 -10.96 -14.42 -13.59
CA ILE A 75 -11.84 -14.94 -12.53
C ILE A 75 -12.25 -16.37 -12.90
N PRO A 76 -11.90 -17.40 -12.12
CA PRO A 76 -12.10 -18.79 -12.48
C PRO A 76 -13.56 -19.26 -12.26
N ILE A 77 -14.49 -18.62 -12.96
CA ILE A 77 -15.93 -18.91 -12.90
C ILE A 77 -16.48 -19.12 -14.31
N VAL A 78 -17.41 -20.04 -14.41
CA VAL A 78 -18.19 -20.33 -15.62
C VAL A 78 -19.66 -20.01 -15.35
N HIS A 79 -20.28 -19.29 -16.25
CA HIS A 79 -21.72 -18.97 -16.26
C HIS A 79 -22.46 -20.04 -17.03
N CYS A 80 -23.35 -20.75 -16.38
CA CYS A 80 -24.20 -21.79 -16.98
C CYS A 80 -25.68 -21.45 -16.78
N ASP A 81 -26.48 -21.48 -17.83
CA ASP A 81 -27.91 -21.17 -17.74
C ASP A 81 -28.67 -22.07 -16.79
N LYS A 82 -28.23 -23.35 -16.64
CA LYS A 82 -28.85 -24.32 -15.76
C LYS A 82 -28.29 -24.30 -14.32
N CYS A 83 -26.99 -24.11 -14.15
CA CYS A 83 -26.30 -24.25 -12.86
C CYS A 83 -25.94 -22.92 -12.19
N GLY A 84 -26.08 -21.80 -12.90
CA GLY A 84 -25.63 -20.48 -12.45
C GLY A 84 -24.12 -20.34 -12.52
N TYR A 85 -23.53 -19.76 -11.46
CA TYR A 85 -22.09 -19.57 -11.34
C TYR A 85 -21.43 -20.88 -10.88
N VAL A 86 -20.50 -21.41 -11.69
CA VAL A 86 -19.79 -22.67 -11.41
C VAL A 86 -18.30 -22.39 -11.39
N PRO A 87 -17.56 -22.77 -10.33
CA PRO A 87 -16.10 -22.59 -10.31
C PRO A 87 -15.43 -23.52 -11.36
N VAL A 88 -14.36 -22.99 -11.96
CA VAL A 88 -13.46 -23.81 -12.80
C VAL A 88 -12.80 -24.86 -11.92
N PRO A 89 -12.70 -26.14 -12.35
CA PRO A 89 -12.03 -27.20 -11.59
C PRO A 89 -10.56 -26.86 -11.32
N GLU A 90 -10.04 -27.26 -10.16
CA GLU A 90 -8.63 -27.04 -9.80
C GLU A 90 -7.65 -27.64 -10.81
N SER A 91 -8.03 -28.75 -11.45
CA SER A 91 -7.22 -29.41 -12.50
C SER A 91 -7.04 -28.55 -13.77
N GLU A 92 -7.86 -27.52 -13.96
CA GLU A 92 -7.79 -26.59 -15.10
C GLU A 92 -7.12 -25.26 -14.72
N LEU A 93 -6.64 -25.13 -13.49
CA LEU A 93 -5.89 -23.96 -13.05
C LEU A 93 -4.38 -24.12 -13.34
N PRO A 94 -3.65 -23.05 -13.65
CA PRO A 94 -4.13 -21.67 -13.75
C PRO A 94 -4.96 -21.41 -15.00
N LEU A 95 -6.07 -20.66 -14.87
CA LEU A 95 -6.81 -20.15 -16.01
C LEU A 95 -5.97 -19.05 -16.69
N VAL A 96 -5.55 -19.29 -17.94
CA VAL A 96 -4.67 -18.40 -18.68
C VAL A 96 -5.46 -17.52 -19.63
N LEU A 97 -5.08 -16.24 -19.72
CA LEU A 97 -5.64 -15.34 -20.72
C LEU A 97 -5.24 -15.75 -22.13
N PRO A 98 -6.12 -15.61 -23.14
CA PRO A 98 -5.80 -15.95 -24.52
C PRO A 98 -4.77 -14.96 -25.06
N ASN A 99 -3.84 -15.43 -25.90
CA ASN A 99 -2.94 -14.54 -26.62
C ASN A 99 -3.70 -13.80 -27.72
N VAL A 100 -3.58 -12.48 -27.74
CA VAL A 100 -4.30 -11.62 -28.70
C VAL A 100 -3.38 -10.51 -29.22
N ASP A 101 -3.61 -10.13 -30.46
CA ASP A 101 -2.86 -9.03 -31.11
C ASP A 101 -3.39 -7.65 -30.69
N SER A 102 -4.65 -7.56 -30.27
CA SER A 102 -5.30 -6.34 -29.80
C SER A 102 -6.33 -6.63 -28.72
N TYR A 103 -6.46 -5.73 -27.75
CA TYR A 103 -7.41 -5.79 -26.64
C TYR A 103 -8.06 -4.41 -26.38
N GLU A 104 -8.48 -3.76 -27.45
CA GLU A 104 -9.14 -2.46 -27.35
C GLU A 104 -10.45 -2.53 -26.54
N PRO A 105 -10.78 -1.48 -25.77
CA PRO A 105 -12.05 -1.39 -25.07
C PRO A 105 -13.24 -1.62 -25.98
N THR A 106 -14.33 -2.11 -25.43
CA THR A 106 -15.58 -2.28 -26.16
C THR A 106 -16.43 -1.00 -26.05
N ASP A 107 -17.22 -0.70 -27.07
CA ASP A 107 -18.09 0.47 -27.07
C ASP A 107 -19.30 0.34 -26.13
N ASN A 108 -19.65 -0.89 -25.75
CA ASN A 108 -20.78 -1.22 -24.88
C ASN A 108 -20.40 -1.39 -23.40
N GLY A 109 -19.12 -1.19 -23.05
CA GLY A 109 -18.62 -1.31 -21.69
C GLY A 109 -18.36 -2.76 -21.21
N GLU A 110 -18.50 -3.76 -22.07
CA GLU A 110 -18.09 -5.12 -21.78
C GLU A 110 -16.57 -5.28 -21.80
N SER A 111 -16.07 -6.35 -21.17
CA SER A 111 -14.66 -6.69 -21.22
C SER A 111 -14.19 -6.96 -22.66
N PRO A 112 -12.97 -6.58 -23.03
CA PRO A 112 -12.37 -7.00 -24.32
C PRO A 112 -12.36 -8.52 -24.51
N LEU A 113 -12.28 -9.30 -23.43
CA LEU A 113 -12.36 -10.76 -23.46
C LEU A 113 -13.70 -11.29 -24.00
N ALA A 114 -14.79 -10.54 -23.84
CA ALA A 114 -16.12 -10.95 -24.32
C ALA A 114 -16.17 -11.16 -25.84
N LYS A 115 -15.29 -10.49 -26.60
CA LYS A 115 -15.16 -10.66 -28.05
C LYS A 115 -14.39 -11.93 -28.45
N MET A 116 -13.74 -12.62 -27.51
CA MET A 116 -12.88 -13.77 -27.77
C MET A 116 -13.66 -15.08 -27.62
N THR A 117 -14.58 -15.32 -28.56
CA THR A 117 -15.57 -16.40 -28.49
C THR A 117 -14.96 -17.78 -28.26
N ASP A 118 -13.78 -18.05 -28.85
CA ASP A 118 -13.07 -19.34 -28.69
C ASP A 118 -12.58 -19.56 -27.27
N TRP A 119 -12.28 -18.49 -26.53
CA TRP A 119 -11.89 -18.57 -25.12
C TRP A 119 -13.11 -18.49 -24.20
N VAL A 120 -14.09 -17.67 -24.53
CA VAL A 120 -15.30 -17.46 -23.71
C VAL A 120 -16.17 -18.73 -23.67
N ASN A 121 -16.43 -19.32 -24.86
CA ASN A 121 -17.29 -20.49 -24.94
C ASN A 121 -16.63 -21.72 -24.36
N THR A 122 -17.34 -22.41 -23.47
CA THR A 122 -16.86 -23.61 -22.77
C THR A 122 -18.02 -24.53 -22.44
N THR A 123 -17.74 -25.60 -21.74
CA THR A 123 -18.77 -26.52 -21.18
C THR A 123 -18.82 -26.30 -19.65
N CYS A 124 -20.02 -26.41 -19.12
CA CYS A 124 -20.22 -26.35 -17.67
C CYS A 124 -19.53 -27.52 -16.97
N PRO A 125 -18.61 -27.32 -16.02
CA PRO A 125 -17.94 -28.41 -15.32
C PRO A 125 -18.88 -29.29 -14.48
N HIS A 126 -20.07 -28.77 -14.14
CA HIS A 126 -21.04 -29.47 -13.30
C HIS A 126 -22.04 -30.31 -14.10
N CYS A 127 -22.58 -29.79 -15.20
CA CYS A 127 -23.64 -30.46 -15.95
C CYS A 127 -23.29 -30.84 -17.40
N GLY A 128 -22.15 -30.38 -17.94
CA GLY A 128 -21.71 -30.67 -19.29
C GLY A 128 -22.39 -29.83 -20.40
N GLU A 129 -23.38 -29.00 -20.06
CA GLU A 129 -24.06 -28.14 -21.02
C GLU A 129 -23.18 -26.99 -21.50
N PRO A 130 -23.48 -26.36 -22.65
CA PRO A 130 -22.81 -25.18 -23.09
C PRO A 130 -22.83 -24.08 -22.04
N ALA A 131 -21.71 -23.36 -21.88
CA ALA A 131 -21.53 -22.33 -20.87
C ALA A 131 -20.50 -21.30 -21.31
N HIS A 132 -20.36 -20.21 -20.57
CA HIS A 132 -19.44 -19.11 -20.86
C HIS A 132 -18.50 -18.85 -19.69
N ARG A 133 -17.21 -18.65 -19.96
CA ARG A 133 -16.27 -18.18 -18.93
C ARG A 133 -16.58 -16.73 -18.55
N GLU A 134 -16.29 -16.39 -17.30
CA GLU A 134 -16.30 -15.00 -16.85
C GLU A 134 -15.30 -14.19 -17.67
N THR A 135 -15.73 -13.04 -18.17
CA THR A 135 -14.92 -12.18 -19.06
C THR A 135 -14.30 -11.00 -18.33
N ASP A 136 -14.75 -10.69 -17.13
CA ASP A 136 -14.10 -9.72 -16.28
C ASP A 136 -12.80 -10.31 -15.68
N THR A 137 -11.84 -9.44 -15.42
CA THR A 137 -10.61 -9.81 -14.71
C THR A 137 -10.59 -9.22 -13.31
N MET A 138 -9.79 -9.79 -12.40
CA MET A 138 -9.59 -9.25 -11.07
C MET A 138 -8.88 -7.90 -11.15
N PRO A 139 -9.13 -6.95 -10.20
CA PRO A 139 -8.39 -5.71 -10.16
C PRO A 139 -6.92 -5.98 -9.80
N GLN A 140 -6.03 -5.08 -10.23
CA GLN A 140 -4.59 -5.16 -9.90
C GLN A 140 -4.30 -5.32 -8.39
N TRP A 141 -5.21 -4.87 -7.53
CA TRP A 141 -5.11 -5.01 -6.08
C TRP A 141 -5.33 -6.45 -5.59
N ALA A 142 -5.87 -7.34 -6.41
CA ALA A 142 -5.99 -8.76 -6.07
C ALA A 142 -4.62 -9.41 -6.02
N GLY A 143 -3.87 -9.38 -7.10
CA GLY A 143 -2.50 -9.91 -7.16
C GLY A 143 -1.55 -9.20 -6.20
N SER A 144 -1.60 -7.87 -6.13
CA SER A 144 -0.75 -7.11 -5.21
C SER A 144 -1.08 -7.34 -3.72
N SER A 145 -2.22 -7.92 -3.39
CA SER A 145 -2.62 -8.15 -2.00
C SER A 145 -1.86 -9.26 -1.28
N TRP A 146 -1.15 -10.12 -2.01
CA TRP A 146 -0.49 -11.29 -1.42
C TRP A 146 0.94 -11.54 -1.93
N TYR A 147 1.51 -10.68 -2.79
CA TYR A 147 2.83 -10.86 -3.39
C TYR A 147 3.93 -11.07 -2.34
N PHE A 148 3.87 -10.38 -1.20
CA PHE A 148 4.85 -10.50 -0.13
C PHE A 148 4.84 -11.87 0.55
N LEU A 149 3.71 -12.59 0.53
CA LEU A 149 3.63 -13.98 0.97
C LEU A 149 4.34 -14.89 -0.04
N ARG A 150 4.08 -14.69 -1.34
CA ARG A 150 4.76 -15.44 -2.39
C ARG A 150 6.27 -15.24 -2.40
N TYR A 151 6.75 -14.05 -2.03
CA TYR A 151 8.17 -13.75 -1.91
C TYR A 151 8.87 -14.58 -0.82
N CYS A 152 8.16 -15.08 0.17
CA CYS A 152 8.72 -15.96 1.18
C CYS A 152 9.16 -17.32 0.60
N ASP A 153 8.49 -17.78 -0.48
CA ASP A 153 8.75 -19.09 -1.11
C ASP A 153 8.46 -19.03 -2.62
N PRO A 154 9.26 -18.27 -3.41
CA PRO A 154 8.92 -17.93 -4.80
C PRO A 154 8.99 -19.10 -5.78
N HIS A 155 9.67 -20.19 -5.43
CA HIS A 155 9.87 -21.35 -6.29
C HIS A 155 8.98 -22.54 -5.89
N ASN A 156 8.07 -22.37 -4.96
CA ASN A 156 7.13 -23.42 -4.57
C ASN A 156 6.09 -23.65 -5.68
N ASP A 157 6.00 -24.86 -6.17
CA ASP A 157 5.08 -25.28 -7.26
C ASP A 157 3.84 -26.02 -6.75
N ARG A 158 3.70 -26.21 -5.43
CA ARG A 158 2.60 -26.98 -4.82
C ARG A 158 1.63 -26.09 -4.05
N GLU A 159 2.12 -25.01 -3.44
CA GLU A 159 1.34 -24.08 -2.64
C GLU A 159 1.87 -22.67 -2.80
N PHE A 160 1.12 -21.65 -2.36
CA PHE A 160 1.52 -20.26 -2.56
C PHE A 160 2.78 -19.86 -1.75
N ALA A 161 3.02 -20.51 -0.62
CA ALA A 161 4.25 -20.53 0.14
C ALA A 161 4.17 -21.61 1.22
N SER A 162 5.28 -22.29 1.53
CA SER A 162 5.32 -23.31 2.59
C SER A 162 5.11 -22.70 3.96
N LYS A 163 4.55 -23.49 4.86
CA LYS A 163 4.33 -23.05 6.25
C LYS A 163 5.65 -22.66 6.92
N GLU A 164 6.71 -23.42 6.70
CA GLU A 164 8.04 -23.17 7.27
C GLU A 164 8.61 -21.80 6.81
N ALA A 165 8.46 -21.48 5.53
CA ALA A 165 8.90 -20.19 4.99
C ALA A 165 8.08 -19.03 5.56
N LEU A 166 6.76 -19.21 5.68
CA LEU A 166 5.88 -18.21 6.27
C LEU A 166 6.14 -18.01 7.76
N ASP A 167 6.33 -19.08 8.52
CA ASP A 167 6.66 -19.00 9.96
C ASP A 167 8.00 -18.29 10.22
N TYR A 168 8.96 -18.40 9.27
CA TYR A 168 10.26 -17.73 9.37
C TYR A 168 10.21 -16.25 8.96
N TRP A 169 9.57 -15.93 7.82
CA TRP A 169 9.63 -14.58 7.23
C TRP A 169 8.51 -13.66 7.67
N MET A 170 7.33 -14.19 8.04
CA MET A 170 6.17 -13.37 8.39
C MET A 170 6.16 -13.02 9.89
N ASN A 171 5.58 -11.90 10.23
CA ASN A 171 5.05 -10.83 9.39
C ASN A 171 6.16 -9.88 8.93
N VAL A 172 5.88 -9.10 7.87
CA VAL A 172 6.85 -8.13 7.33
C VAL A 172 7.27 -7.12 8.42
N ASP A 173 8.57 -6.98 8.66
CA ASP A 173 9.10 -6.16 9.75
C ASP A 173 8.83 -4.67 9.53
N TRP A 174 8.97 -4.21 8.29
CA TRP A 174 8.79 -2.81 7.96
C TRP A 174 8.27 -2.61 6.53
N TYR A 175 7.11 -1.98 6.42
CA TYR A 175 6.43 -1.74 5.16
C TYR A 175 6.37 -0.25 4.82
N ASN A 176 7.07 0.15 3.77
CA ASN A 176 7.13 1.51 3.27
C ASN A 176 6.26 1.69 2.03
N GLY A 177 5.51 2.78 1.96
CA GLY A 177 4.72 3.09 0.79
C GLY A 177 4.05 4.46 0.86
N GLY A 178 3.46 4.90 -0.25
CA GLY A 178 2.75 6.17 -0.32
C GLY A 178 1.50 6.21 0.58
N MET A 179 1.14 7.39 1.03
CA MET A 179 -0.04 7.61 1.87
C MET A 179 -1.34 7.18 1.17
N GLU A 180 -1.44 7.32 -0.14
CA GLU A 180 -2.58 6.93 -0.97
C GLU A 180 -2.93 5.45 -0.84
N HIS A 181 -1.95 4.60 -0.58
CA HIS A 181 -2.16 3.16 -0.42
C HIS A 181 -2.85 2.76 0.88
N THR A 182 -3.06 3.71 1.80
CA THR A 182 -3.82 3.45 3.05
C THR A 182 -5.24 2.96 2.75
N THR A 183 -5.87 3.51 1.72
CA THR A 183 -7.23 3.16 1.28
C THR A 183 -7.26 2.29 0.02
N LEU A 184 -6.10 1.88 -0.49
CA LEU A 184 -5.94 1.04 -1.67
C LEU A 184 -5.22 -0.27 -1.30
N HIS A 185 -3.98 -0.43 -1.72
CA HIS A 185 -3.20 -1.66 -1.52
C HIS A 185 -3.17 -2.13 -0.06
N LEU A 186 -2.91 -1.25 0.91
CA LEU A 186 -2.83 -1.64 2.32
C LEU A 186 -4.16 -2.13 2.89
N LEU A 187 -5.28 -1.53 2.48
CA LEU A 187 -6.61 -1.98 2.88
C LEU A 187 -6.87 -3.40 2.35
N TYR A 188 -6.65 -3.61 1.06
CA TYR A 188 -6.94 -4.89 0.40
C TYR A 188 -5.99 -5.99 0.83
N SER A 189 -4.69 -5.71 0.98
CA SER A 189 -3.71 -6.69 1.44
C SER A 189 -3.97 -7.13 2.90
N ARG A 190 -4.39 -6.21 3.78
CA ARG A 190 -4.80 -6.58 5.15
C ARG A 190 -6.08 -7.40 5.17
N PHE A 191 -7.07 -7.06 4.35
CA PHE A 191 -8.30 -7.83 4.21
C PHE A 191 -7.98 -9.26 3.75
N TRP A 192 -7.19 -9.40 2.68
CA TRP A 192 -6.77 -10.68 2.13
C TRP A 192 -5.97 -11.51 3.13
N HIS A 193 -5.02 -10.89 3.81
CA HIS A 193 -4.21 -11.56 4.84
C HIS A 193 -5.04 -12.06 6.02
N LYS A 194 -6.01 -11.28 6.49
CA LYS A 194 -6.93 -11.70 7.56
C LYS A 194 -7.81 -12.87 7.14
N PHE A 195 -8.28 -12.88 5.90
CA PHE A 195 -8.99 -14.01 5.34
C PHE A 195 -8.13 -15.28 5.31
N LEU A 196 -6.88 -15.18 4.85
CA LEU A 196 -5.92 -16.30 4.89
C LEU A 196 -5.60 -16.75 6.32
N TYR A 197 -5.55 -15.81 7.27
CA TYR A 197 -5.37 -16.13 8.68
C TYR A 197 -6.56 -16.92 9.24
N ASP A 198 -7.78 -16.54 8.92
CA ASP A 198 -8.99 -17.24 9.34
C ASP A 198 -9.07 -18.68 8.77
N LEU A 199 -8.44 -18.90 7.61
CA LEU A 199 -8.25 -20.23 7.02
C LEU A 199 -7.05 -21.02 7.58
N GLY A 200 -6.24 -20.41 8.48
CA GLY A 200 -5.03 -21.03 9.04
C GLY A 200 -3.85 -21.15 8.08
N LEU A 201 -3.85 -20.37 7.00
CA LEU A 201 -2.83 -20.42 5.93
C LEU A 201 -1.65 -19.47 6.16
N VAL A 202 -1.75 -18.53 7.09
CA VAL A 202 -0.66 -17.63 7.47
C VAL A 202 -0.51 -17.57 8.99
N PRO A 203 0.70 -17.35 9.52
CA PRO A 203 0.97 -17.48 10.96
C PRO A 203 0.49 -16.30 11.80
N THR A 204 0.28 -15.13 11.21
CA THR A 204 -0.01 -13.89 11.92
C THR A 204 -1.29 -13.22 11.44
N LYS A 205 -2.02 -12.58 12.35
CA LYS A 205 -3.28 -11.88 12.02
C LYS A 205 -3.05 -10.58 11.25
N GLU A 206 -1.91 -9.93 11.44
CA GLU A 206 -1.54 -8.69 10.75
C GLU A 206 -0.33 -8.94 9.82
N PRO A 207 -0.36 -8.46 8.57
CA PRO A 207 0.73 -8.72 7.63
C PRO A 207 2.01 -7.91 7.93
N TYR A 208 1.89 -6.74 8.56
CA TYR A 208 2.99 -5.79 8.77
C TYR A 208 3.16 -5.45 10.24
N LYS A 209 4.41 -5.51 10.76
CA LYS A 209 4.76 -5.07 12.11
C LYS A 209 4.82 -3.56 12.22
N LYS A 210 5.42 -2.91 11.21
CA LYS A 210 5.60 -1.46 11.15
C LYS A 210 5.27 -0.95 9.76
N ARG A 211 4.52 0.13 9.69
CA ARG A 211 4.23 0.83 8.45
C ARG A 211 4.69 2.29 8.52
N THR A 212 5.37 2.77 7.48
CA THR A 212 5.76 4.17 7.31
C THR A 212 5.24 4.68 5.98
N SER A 213 4.70 5.91 5.97
CA SER A 213 4.40 6.62 4.72
C SER A 213 5.56 7.54 4.38
N HIS A 214 5.98 7.53 3.13
CA HIS A 214 6.85 8.58 2.62
C HIS A 214 6.02 9.77 2.13
N GLY A 215 6.66 10.96 2.08
CA GLY A 215 6.10 12.14 1.46
C GLY A 215 6.08 12.05 -0.07
N MET A 216 5.53 13.06 -0.70
CA MET A 216 5.46 13.18 -2.15
C MET A 216 6.46 14.24 -2.62
N ILE A 217 7.21 13.95 -3.69
CA ILE A 217 8.05 14.94 -4.36
C ILE A 217 7.19 15.62 -5.44
N LEU A 218 7.03 16.92 -5.30
CA LEU A 218 6.33 17.79 -6.24
C LEU A 218 7.31 18.38 -7.26
N ALA A 219 6.80 18.84 -8.38
CA ALA A 219 7.58 19.65 -9.32
C ALA A 219 8.04 20.98 -8.66
N ALA A 220 9.01 21.67 -9.27
CA ALA A 220 9.58 22.90 -8.73
C ALA A 220 8.54 24.03 -8.48
N ASN A 221 7.41 23.99 -9.20
CA ASN A 221 6.28 24.92 -9.03
C ASN A 221 5.30 24.50 -7.92
N GLY A 222 5.58 23.42 -7.17
CA GLY A 222 4.71 22.91 -6.11
C GLY A 222 3.52 22.06 -6.58
N GLU A 223 3.41 21.77 -7.87
CA GLU A 223 2.35 20.94 -8.40
C GLU A 223 2.74 19.44 -8.42
N LYS A 224 1.75 18.57 -8.34
CA LYS A 224 1.97 17.14 -8.52
C LYS A 224 2.48 16.86 -9.93
N MET A 225 3.57 16.09 -10.03
CA MET A 225 4.12 15.63 -11.30
C MET A 225 3.11 14.74 -12.04
N SER A 226 2.89 15.01 -13.32
CA SER A 226 1.97 14.26 -14.18
C SER A 226 2.42 14.31 -15.63
N LYS A 227 2.33 13.18 -16.34
CA LYS A 227 2.64 13.10 -17.77
C LYS A 227 1.79 14.06 -18.60
N SER A 228 0.51 14.22 -18.23
CA SER A 228 -0.41 15.14 -18.93
C SER A 228 -0.05 16.62 -18.76
N ARG A 229 0.72 16.98 -17.70
CA ARG A 229 1.17 18.36 -17.46
C ARG A 229 2.60 18.61 -17.99
N GLY A 230 3.31 17.58 -18.44
CA GLY A 230 4.67 17.70 -18.95
C GLY A 230 5.71 18.14 -17.90
N ASN A 231 5.39 18.02 -16.61
CA ASN A 231 6.25 18.45 -15.49
C ASN A 231 6.90 17.27 -14.76
N VAL A 232 6.96 16.10 -15.38
CA VAL A 232 7.59 14.90 -14.82
C VAL A 232 9.10 14.99 -14.98
N ILE A 233 9.83 14.69 -13.91
CA ILE A 233 11.28 14.51 -13.93
C ILE A 233 11.55 13.02 -14.06
N ASN A 234 12.25 12.67 -15.15
CA ASN A 234 12.60 11.28 -15.41
C ASN A 234 13.86 10.91 -14.61
N PRO A 235 13.82 9.89 -13.74
CA PRO A 235 14.98 9.41 -13.00
C PRO A 235 16.19 9.07 -13.91
N ASP A 236 15.96 8.48 -15.08
CA ASP A 236 17.03 8.09 -15.98
C ASP A 236 17.83 9.28 -16.49
N ASP A 237 17.18 10.43 -16.77
CA ASP A 237 17.84 11.64 -17.21
C ASP A 237 18.76 12.21 -16.13
N ILE A 238 18.31 12.14 -14.86
CA ILE A 238 19.10 12.58 -13.71
C ILE A 238 20.29 11.63 -13.48
N VAL A 239 20.05 10.33 -13.54
CA VAL A 239 21.12 9.32 -13.38
C VAL A 239 22.18 9.45 -14.47
N ASN A 240 21.76 9.63 -15.72
CA ASN A 240 22.69 9.81 -16.85
C ASN A 240 23.49 11.12 -16.75
N SER A 241 22.91 12.20 -16.20
CA SER A 241 23.56 13.52 -16.10
C SER A 241 24.43 13.67 -14.88
N TYR A 242 24.01 13.13 -13.72
CA TYR A 242 24.63 13.40 -12.42
C TYR A 242 25.06 12.14 -11.66
N GLY A 243 24.70 10.97 -12.14
CA GLY A 243 25.01 9.67 -11.49
C GLY A 243 23.94 9.24 -10.48
N ALA A 244 23.80 7.92 -10.31
CA ALA A 244 22.83 7.29 -9.42
C ALA A 244 23.07 7.67 -7.95
N ASP A 245 24.31 7.76 -7.50
CA ASP A 245 24.64 8.14 -6.11
C ASP A 245 24.13 9.54 -5.76
N THR A 246 24.31 10.49 -6.68
CA THR A 246 23.78 11.85 -6.52
C THR A 246 22.27 11.85 -6.40
N PHE A 247 21.59 11.17 -7.32
CA PHE A 247 20.14 11.11 -7.33
C PHE A 247 19.57 10.50 -6.04
N ARG A 248 20.05 9.32 -5.65
CA ARG A 248 19.63 8.62 -4.44
C ARG A 248 19.89 9.44 -3.17
N MET A 249 21.07 10.06 -3.07
CA MET A 249 21.39 10.92 -1.93
C MET A 249 20.52 12.17 -1.90
N TYR A 250 20.21 12.75 -3.07
CA TYR A 250 19.33 13.91 -3.15
C TYR A 250 17.91 13.59 -2.69
N GLU A 251 17.33 12.46 -3.08
CA GLU A 251 16.01 12.05 -2.61
C GLU A 251 15.95 11.89 -1.09
N MET A 252 17.04 11.44 -0.47
CA MET A 252 17.15 11.37 0.99
C MET A 252 17.38 12.73 1.66
N PHE A 253 17.94 13.70 0.93
CA PHE A 253 18.33 15.00 1.45
C PHE A 253 17.26 16.09 1.29
N ILE A 254 16.37 15.98 0.30
CA ILE A 254 15.44 17.05 -0.13
C ILE A 254 14.50 17.55 0.99
N GLY A 255 14.17 16.71 1.96
CA GLY A 255 13.31 17.08 3.08
C GLY A 255 13.09 15.91 4.07
N PRO A 256 12.27 16.11 5.10
CA PRO A 256 11.84 15.03 5.98
C PRO A 256 11.14 13.94 5.19
N PHE A 257 11.42 12.68 5.51
CA PHE A 257 10.99 11.51 4.74
C PHE A 257 9.46 11.41 4.60
N ASP A 258 8.72 11.81 5.61
CA ASP A 258 7.26 11.71 5.71
C ASP A 258 6.52 12.99 5.24
N GLN A 259 7.25 14.01 4.78
CA GLN A 259 6.69 15.28 4.34
C GLN A 259 6.79 15.47 2.83
N VAL A 260 5.93 16.33 2.32
CA VAL A 260 5.97 16.78 0.93
C VAL A 260 7.19 17.70 0.72
N ALA A 261 7.93 17.44 -0.36
CA ALA A 261 9.07 18.27 -0.76
C ALA A 261 8.92 18.71 -2.21
N MET A 262 9.46 19.89 -2.53
CA MET A 262 9.52 20.39 -3.92
C MET A 262 10.88 20.06 -4.53
N TRP A 263 10.88 19.64 -5.78
CA TRP A 263 12.11 19.43 -6.54
C TRP A 263 12.93 20.72 -6.67
N SER A 264 14.25 20.61 -6.51
CA SER A 264 15.20 21.74 -6.61
C SER A 264 16.49 21.28 -7.30
N ASP A 265 16.72 21.79 -8.51
CA ASP A 265 17.97 21.55 -9.25
C ASP A 265 19.19 22.11 -8.53
N GLU A 266 19.04 23.25 -7.82
CA GLU A 266 20.11 23.84 -7.03
C GLU A 266 20.55 22.93 -5.90
N SER A 267 19.61 22.33 -5.19
CA SER A 267 19.88 21.35 -4.11
C SER A 267 20.49 20.07 -4.65
N LEU A 268 20.06 19.59 -5.81
CA LEU A 268 20.65 18.45 -6.53
C LEU A 268 22.12 18.72 -6.85
N MET A 269 22.44 19.91 -7.38
CA MET A 269 23.81 20.33 -7.66
C MET A 269 24.67 20.44 -6.40
N GLY A 270 24.07 20.77 -5.25
CA GLY A 270 24.74 20.75 -3.94
C GLY A 270 25.21 19.35 -3.58
N VAL A 271 24.32 18.36 -3.73
CA VAL A 271 24.63 16.95 -3.49
C VAL A 271 25.67 16.43 -4.48
N TYR A 272 25.53 16.73 -5.78
CA TYR A 272 26.51 16.36 -6.81
C TYR A 272 27.93 16.79 -6.46
N ARG A 273 28.08 18.06 -6.07
CA ARG A 273 29.37 18.60 -5.62
C ARG A 273 29.90 17.89 -4.38
N PHE A 274 29.04 17.53 -3.46
CA PHE A 274 29.43 16.79 -2.26
C PHE A 274 29.93 15.38 -2.59
N VAL A 275 29.21 14.63 -3.41
CA VAL A 275 29.64 13.31 -3.91
C VAL A 275 30.98 13.41 -4.61
N GLY A 276 31.16 14.42 -5.49
CA GLY A 276 32.43 14.65 -6.17
C GLY A 276 33.60 14.97 -5.22
N LYS A 277 33.33 15.69 -4.10
CA LYS A 277 34.34 15.91 -3.07
C LYS A 277 34.76 14.60 -2.39
N ILE A 278 33.80 13.72 -2.06
CA ILE A 278 34.12 12.41 -1.45
C ILE A 278 35.04 11.61 -2.36
N TYR A 279 34.69 11.45 -3.64
CA TYR A 279 35.56 10.76 -4.61
C TYR A 279 36.93 11.42 -4.79
N GLY A 280 36.98 12.76 -4.72
CA GLY A 280 38.23 13.49 -4.76
C GLY A 280 39.14 13.26 -3.54
N LEU A 281 38.54 13.08 -2.35
CA LEU A 281 39.25 12.79 -1.11
C LEU A 281 39.87 11.39 -1.13
N MET A 282 39.13 10.38 -1.65
CA MET A 282 39.64 9.02 -1.78
C MET A 282 40.96 8.92 -2.58
N LYS A 283 41.20 9.89 -3.48
CA LYS A 283 42.44 9.97 -4.27
C LYS A 283 43.60 10.68 -3.56
N LYS A 284 43.33 11.34 -2.43
CA LYS A 284 44.29 12.20 -1.70
C LYS A 284 44.70 11.64 -0.34
N THR A 285 44.23 10.45 0.03
CA THR A 285 44.50 9.88 1.34
C THR A 285 45.94 9.39 1.44
N ALA A 286 46.64 9.77 2.51
CA ALA A 286 47.93 9.24 2.91
C ALA A 286 47.73 8.43 4.23
N PRO A 287 48.50 7.35 4.45
CA PRO A 287 48.44 6.60 5.70
C PRO A 287 49.04 7.44 6.85
N VAL A 288 48.19 8.16 7.55
CA VAL A 288 48.54 8.94 8.76
C VAL A 288 47.71 8.41 9.90
N GLU A 289 48.32 8.23 11.07
CA GLU A 289 47.56 7.90 12.30
C GLU A 289 46.61 9.02 12.66
N ALA A 290 45.34 8.68 12.88
CA ALA A 290 44.32 9.62 13.30
C ALA A 290 44.57 10.10 14.74
N SER A 291 44.45 11.40 14.98
CA SER A 291 44.56 11.92 16.35
C SER A 291 43.36 11.48 17.20
N ALA A 292 43.52 11.51 18.54
CA ALA A 292 42.40 11.23 19.45
C ALA A 292 41.21 12.19 19.28
N ALA A 293 41.44 13.41 18.77
CA ALA A 293 40.39 14.35 18.42
C ALA A 293 39.60 13.92 17.19
N ASP A 294 40.32 13.43 16.15
CA ASP A 294 39.71 12.94 14.91
C ASP A 294 38.85 11.69 15.17
N LEU A 295 39.38 10.74 15.97
CA LEU A 295 38.64 9.55 16.37
C LEU A 295 37.34 9.89 17.13
N ARG A 296 37.41 10.83 18.10
CA ARG A 296 36.19 11.28 18.80
C ARG A 296 35.17 11.90 17.86
N ALA A 297 35.61 12.76 16.95
CA ALA A 297 34.73 13.39 15.97
C ALA A 297 34.10 12.37 15.04
N MET A 298 34.86 11.35 14.61
CA MET A 298 34.37 10.24 13.80
C MET A 298 33.30 9.45 14.54
N HIS A 299 33.57 8.97 15.75
CA HIS A 299 32.60 8.18 16.50
C HIS A 299 31.34 8.97 16.84
N LYS A 300 31.46 10.27 17.10
CA LYS A 300 30.30 11.16 17.26
C LYS A 300 29.47 11.24 16.00
N CYS A 301 30.09 11.42 14.83
CA CYS A 301 29.40 11.45 13.55
C CYS A 301 28.71 10.11 13.25
N ILE A 302 29.38 8.98 13.49
CA ILE A 302 28.79 7.64 13.31
C ILE A 302 27.54 7.50 14.18
N LEU A 303 27.61 7.85 15.46
CA LEU A 303 26.47 7.76 16.37
C LEU A 303 25.30 8.63 15.88
N GLU A 304 25.56 9.91 15.59
CA GLU A 304 24.53 10.84 15.10
C GLU A 304 23.87 10.37 13.80
N VAL A 305 24.65 9.89 12.84
CA VAL A 305 24.13 9.39 11.57
C VAL A 305 23.31 8.12 11.75
N SER A 306 23.79 7.18 12.58
CA SER A 306 23.06 5.94 12.89
C SER A 306 21.70 6.22 13.52
N GLU A 307 21.66 7.07 14.56
CA GLU A 307 20.41 7.44 15.22
C GLU A 307 19.42 8.12 14.28
N ARG A 308 19.92 8.97 13.36
CA ARG A 308 19.06 9.63 12.38
C ARG A 308 18.52 8.70 11.32
N ILE A 309 19.30 7.71 10.89
CA ILE A 309 18.85 6.66 9.96
C ILE A 309 17.76 5.82 10.63
N ASP A 310 17.95 5.37 11.87
CA ASP A 310 16.96 4.61 12.63
C ASP A 310 15.63 5.35 12.81
N GLN A 311 15.71 6.69 12.91
CA GLN A 311 14.56 7.58 13.02
C GLN A 311 13.99 8.03 11.65
N MET A 312 14.50 7.54 10.53
CA MET A 312 14.12 7.98 9.16
C MET A 312 14.37 9.47 8.90
N ARG A 313 15.31 10.10 9.62
CA ARG A 313 15.71 11.49 9.44
C ARG A 313 16.90 11.61 8.47
N PHE A 314 16.71 11.08 7.27
CA PHE A 314 17.78 10.98 6.28
C PHE A 314 18.36 12.34 5.87
N ASN A 315 17.53 13.37 5.73
CA ASN A 315 17.96 14.72 5.39
C ASN A 315 18.97 15.29 6.41
N THR A 316 18.73 15.07 7.70
CA THR A 316 19.66 15.48 8.74
C THR A 316 20.87 14.55 8.87
N ALA A 317 20.74 13.26 8.53
CA ALA A 317 21.88 12.35 8.43
C ALA A 317 22.86 12.79 7.34
N VAL A 318 22.35 13.09 6.14
CA VAL A 318 23.16 13.63 5.03
C VAL A 318 23.78 14.97 5.39
N SER A 319 23.04 15.88 6.05
CA SER A 319 23.59 17.15 6.54
C SER A 319 24.76 16.93 7.50
N SER A 320 24.67 15.98 8.42
CA SER A 320 25.77 15.65 9.34
C SER A 320 27.01 15.17 8.62
N LEU A 321 26.85 14.35 7.57
CA LEU A 321 27.96 13.93 6.73
C LEU A 321 28.58 15.10 5.97
N MET A 322 27.77 16.04 5.47
CA MET A 322 28.25 17.22 4.74
C MET A 322 29.02 18.21 5.62
N ILE A 323 28.62 18.36 6.88
CA ILE A 323 29.19 19.32 7.84
C ILE A 323 30.42 18.73 8.55
N SER A 324 30.48 17.42 8.67
CA SER A 324 31.57 16.76 9.39
C SER A 324 32.92 17.03 8.72
N PRO A 325 33.90 17.60 9.43
CA PRO A 325 35.27 17.74 8.91
C PRO A 325 35.91 16.40 8.58
N LEU A 326 35.28 15.31 9.01
CA LEU A 326 35.70 13.92 8.82
C LEU A 326 35.44 13.36 7.43
N CYS A 327 34.61 14.01 6.61
CA CYS A 327 34.59 13.72 5.18
C CYS A 327 35.98 13.91 4.54
N ALA A 328 36.86 14.67 5.21
CA ALA A 328 38.23 14.88 4.76
C ALA A 328 39.24 13.84 5.33
N ILE A 329 38.99 13.24 6.50
CA ILE A 329 40.01 12.47 7.24
C ILE A 329 39.68 10.98 7.40
N SER A 330 38.38 10.61 7.42
CA SER A 330 37.98 9.29 7.95
C SER A 330 37.53 8.25 6.93
N PHE A 331 37.37 8.60 5.66
CA PHE A 331 36.89 7.61 4.68
C PHE A 331 37.88 6.46 4.47
N SER A 332 39.19 6.67 4.63
CA SER A 332 40.17 5.59 4.55
C SER A 332 40.13 4.62 5.75
N CYS A 333 39.80 5.12 6.97
CA CYS A 333 39.63 4.30 8.15
C CYS A 333 38.29 3.56 8.16
N ILE A 334 37.18 4.24 7.82
CA ILE A 334 35.84 3.63 7.80
C ILE A 334 35.75 2.51 6.76
N ILE A 335 36.35 2.69 5.57
CA ILE A 335 36.36 1.63 4.55
C ILE A 335 37.18 0.43 5.04
N SER A 336 38.30 0.63 5.71
CA SER A 336 39.11 -0.49 6.20
C SER A 336 38.44 -1.24 7.37
N GLU A 337 37.74 -0.57 8.27
CA GLU A 337 37.01 -1.21 9.37
C GLU A 337 35.66 -1.77 8.94
N SER A 338 34.91 -1.09 8.06
CA SER A 338 33.66 -1.63 7.51
C SER A 338 33.91 -2.86 6.64
N PHE A 339 35.00 -2.93 5.87
CA PHE A 339 35.42 -4.15 5.19
C PHE A 339 35.82 -5.26 6.16
N ARG A 340 36.42 -4.94 7.30
CA ARG A 340 36.68 -5.92 8.36
C ARG A 340 35.40 -6.41 9.04
N LEU A 341 34.43 -5.52 9.32
CA LEU A 341 33.13 -5.91 9.88
C LEU A 341 32.30 -6.73 8.87
N TYR A 342 32.29 -6.37 7.59
CA TYR A 342 31.61 -7.15 6.55
C TYR A 342 32.23 -8.53 6.35
N SER A 343 33.56 -8.66 6.44
CA SER A 343 34.23 -9.96 6.39
C SER A 343 33.99 -10.83 7.64
N PHE A 344 33.73 -10.22 8.80
CA PHE A 344 33.34 -10.95 10.02
C PHE A 344 31.88 -11.44 10.01
N ILE A 345 30.97 -10.65 9.41
CA ILE A 345 29.54 -11.00 9.31
C ILE A 345 29.28 -12.02 8.18
N SER A 346 30.15 -12.08 7.17
CA SER A 346 30.01 -13.04 6.06
C SER A 346 30.64 -14.41 6.30
N CYS A 347 31.38 -14.61 7.42
CA CYS A 347 32.01 -15.88 7.76
C CYS A 347 31.21 -16.78 8.73
N ASP A 348 30.10 -16.26 9.29
CA ASP A 348 29.27 -17.00 10.27
C ASP A 348 27.82 -17.21 9.79
N ARG A 349 27.60 -17.37 8.48
CA ARG A 349 26.31 -17.85 7.95
C ARG A 349 26.52 -18.90 6.87
#